data_285b5c4b7e8260e4248d9e33f5e61d83
#
_entry.id   285b5c4b7e8260e4248d9e33f5e61d83
#
_cell.length_a   1.000
_cell.length_b   1.000
_cell.length_c   1.000
_cell.angle_alpha   90.00
_cell.angle_beta   90.00
_cell.angle_gamma   90.00
#
_symmetry.space_group_name_H-M   'P 1'
#
loop_
_entity.id
_entity.type
_entity.pdbx_description
1 polymer ?
#
loop_
_entity_poly.entity_id
_entity_poly.type
_entity_poly.pdbx_seq_one_letter_code
_entity_poly.pdbx_strand_id
1 'polypeptide(L)'
;CKWSKEGMMSVKENIITLGIESSCDETSVAVVKNGREVLSNVINSQIKIHEKYGGVVPEIASRNHIEAISGVTKQALEEAKITFEDIDIIACTCGPGLVGALLVGVSYAKALSYALNKPLIGTNHIEGHIAANYITHKNLTPPFLCLIVSGGHTHLVHIKNYNEFEILGKTRDDAIGEAFDKVARVIGLGYPGGPKVDKLAK
;
A
#
# COMPACT_ATOMS: atom_id res chain seq x y z
N CYS A 1 -22.51 11.48 -23.32
CA CYS A 1 -21.45 11.46 -24.33
C CYS A 1 -21.61 10.18 -25.16
N LYS A 2 -21.81 10.34 -26.46
CA LYS A 2 -21.83 9.21 -27.41
C LYS A 2 -20.39 8.78 -27.65
N TRP A 3 -20.05 7.56 -27.30
CA TRP A 3 -18.82 6.91 -27.73
C TRP A 3 -19.06 6.36 -29.15
N SER A 4 -18.37 6.93 -30.12
CA SER A 4 -18.36 6.39 -31.50
C SER A 4 -17.54 5.11 -31.52
N LYS A 5 -18.08 4.05 -32.13
CA LYS A 5 -17.40 2.76 -32.37
C LYS A 5 -16.43 2.88 -33.57
N GLU A 6 -15.39 3.69 -33.47
CA GLU A 6 -14.33 3.70 -34.48
C GLU A 6 -13.00 3.93 -33.81
N GLY A 7 -12.21 2.87 -33.69
CA GLY A 7 -10.88 2.80 -33.14
C GLY A 7 -10.74 1.62 -32.21
N MET A 8 -10.50 0.42 -32.73
CA MET A 8 -9.87 -0.64 -31.94
C MET A 8 -8.53 -0.10 -31.45
N MET A 9 -8.51 0.52 -30.25
CA MET A 9 -7.28 0.77 -29.54
C MET A 9 -6.63 -0.59 -29.36
N SER A 10 -5.43 -0.78 -29.91
CA SER A 10 -4.59 -1.93 -29.61
C SER A 10 -4.46 -1.97 -28.08
N VAL A 11 -4.97 -3.00 -27.45
CA VAL A 11 -4.79 -3.21 -26.01
C VAL A 11 -3.28 -3.38 -25.83
N LYS A 12 -2.66 -2.44 -25.12
CA LYS A 12 -1.23 -2.53 -24.81
C LYS A 12 -1.02 -3.83 -24.02
N GLU A 13 -0.22 -4.75 -24.54
CA GLU A 13 -0.01 -6.08 -23.93
C GLU A 13 0.68 -6.00 -22.57
N ASN A 14 1.46 -4.93 -22.32
CA ASN A 14 2.21 -4.75 -21.08
C ASN A 14 1.87 -3.40 -20.46
N ILE A 15 1.09 -3.42 -19.40
CA ILE A 15 0.71 -2.23 -18.63
C ILE A 15 1.65 -2.08 -17.44
N ILE A 16 2.31 -0.94 -17.34
CA ILE A 16 3.20 -0.57 -16.24
C ILE A 16 2.47 0.38 -15.29
N THR A 17 2.34 -0.01 -14.06
CA THR A 17 1.70 0.78 -13.00
C THR A 17 2.74 1.23 -11.99
N LEU A 18 2.76 2.53 -11.69
CA LEU A 18 3.48 3.10 -10.55
C LEU A 18 2.52 3.16 -9.36
N GLY A 19 2.77 2.37 -8.33
CA GLY A 19 1.98 2.36 -7.10
C GLY A 19 2.65 3.17 -5.99
N ILE A 20 1.88 4.02 -5.30
CA ILE A 20 2.35 4.91 -4.23
C ILE A 20 1.55 4.64 -2.96
N GLU A 21 2.24 4.36 -1.86
CA GLU A 21 1.66 4.11 -0.55
C GLU A 21 2.32 5.00 0.51
N SER A 22 1.51 5.75 1.25
CA SER A 22 1.96 6.63 2.32
C SER A 22 0.95 6.73 3.47
N SER A 23 0.15 5.69 3.70
CA SER A 23 -1.01 5.78 4.60
C SER A 23 -0.66 5.85 6.10
N CYS A 24 0.53 5.45 6.51
CA CYS A 24 0.94 5.41 7.93
C CYS A 24 2.39 5.87 8.13
N ASP A 25 3.32 4.97 8.36
CA ASP A 25 4.71 5.25 8.73
C ASP A 25 5.73 4.70 7.73
N GLU A 26 5.28 4.29 6.57
CA GLU A 26 6.13 3.83 5.48
C GLU A 26 5.82 4.58 4.19
N THR A 27 6.86 5.14 3.55
CA THR A 27 6.76 5.66 2.20
C THR A 27 7.18 4.56 1.25
N SER A 28 6.24 4.01 0.49
CA SER A 28 6.53 2.96 -0.47
C SER A 28 6.16 3.35 -1.88
N VAL A 29 7.03 3.01 -2.82
CA VAL A 29 6.76 3.13 -4.26
C VAL A 29 7.16 1.83 -4.95
N ALA A 30 6.25 1.29 -5.74
CA ALA A 30 6.47 0.07 -6.50
C ALA A 30 6.16 0.27 -7.98
N VAL A 31 6.91 -0.41 -8.83
CA VAL A 31 6.60 -0.55 -10.26
C VAL A 31 6.12 -1.96 -10.50
N VAL A 32 4.90 -2.08 -11.02
CA VAL A 32 4.24 -3.37 -11.24
C VAL A 32 3.78 -3.49 -12.67
N LYS A 33 4.11 -4.62 -13.29
CA LYS A 33 3.70 -4.95 -14.66
C LYS A 33 2.51 -5.91 -14.63
N ASN A 34 1.46 -5.57 -15.39
CA ASN A 34 0.25 -6.38 -15.55
C ASN A 34 -0.42 -6.79 -14.22
N GLY A 35 -0.26 -5.95 -13.18
CA GLY A 35 -0.86 -6.15 -11.86
C GLY A 35 -0.33 -7.33 -11.04
N ARG A 36 0.72 -8.05 -11.52
CA ARG A 36 1.23 -9.25 -10.85
C ARG A 36 2.75 -9.39 -10.81
N GLU A 37 3.46 -8.78 -11.73
CA GLU A 37 4.92 -8.83 -11.80
C GLU A 37 5.49 -7.55 -11.16
N VAL A 38 6.14 -7.69 -10.01
CA VAL A 38 6.81 -6.58 -9.34
C VAL A 38 8.18 -6.39 -9.96
N LEU A 39 8.37 -5.24 -10.63
CA LEU A 39 9.66 -4.86 -11.22
C LEU A 39 10.56 -4.19 -10.18
N SER A 40 9.97 -3.40 -9.28
CA SER A 40 10.64 -2.83 -8.12
C SER A 40 9.66 -2.57 -6.98
N ASN A 41 10.18 -2.54 -5.75
CA ASN A 41 9.41 -2.17 -4.55
C ASN A 41 10.36 -1.54 -3.53
N VAL A 42 10.33 -0.23 -3.44
CA VAL A 42 11.19 0.54 -2.55
C VAL A 42 10.39 1.03 -1.36
N ILE A 43 10.89 0.77 -0.17
CA ILE A 43 10.24 1.13 1.09
C ILE A 43 11.20 1.97 1.93
N ASN A 44 10.77 3.17 2.30
CA ASN A 44 11.43 4.01 3.30
C ASN A 44 10.61 3.95 4.59
N SER A 45 11.07 3.14 5.54
CA SER A 45 10.37 2.91 6.81
C SER A 45 10.80 3.91 7.89
N GLN A 46 9.82 4.43 8.61
CA GLN A 46 10.00 5.38 9.71
C GLN A 46 9.96 4.70 11.09
N ILE A 47 9.95 3.36 11.16
CA ILE A 47 9.85 2.60 12.42
C ILE A 47 10.88 3.09 13.45
N LYS A 48 12.15 3.26 13.06
CA LYS A 48 13.22 3.75 13.94
C LYS A 48 12.97 5.15 14.50
N ILE A 49 12.25 5.99 13.78
CA ILE A 49 11.89 7.34 14.21
C ILE A 49 10.78 7.24 15.25
N HIS A 50 9.74 6.47 14.97
CA HIS A 50 8.55 6.33 15.80
C HIS A 50 8.79 5.46 17.04
N GLU A 51 9.78 4.56 17.00
CA GLU A 51 10.18 3.74 18.16
C GLU A 51 10.51 4.60 19.40
N LYS A 52 11.10 5.78 19.19
CA LYS A 52 11.42 6.73 20.26
C LYS A 52 10.19 7.30 20.97
N TYR A 53 9.05 7.28 20.31
CA TYR A 53 7.77 7.79 20.83
C TYR A 53 6.84 6.66 21.30
N GLY A 54 7.26 5.41 21.15
CA GLY A 54 6.45 4.24 21.50
C GLY A 54 5.26 3.98 20.57
N GLY A 55 5.26 4.57 19.37
CA GLY A 55 4.22 4.44 18.36
C GLY A 55 4.24 5.57 17.34
N VAL A 56 3.38 5.48 16.32
CA VAL A 56 3.35 6.44 15.22
C VAL A 56 2.83 7.81 15.67
N VAL A 57 3.58 8.86 15.33
CA VAL A 57 3.20 10.26 15.52
C VAL A 57 2.80 10.84 14.16
N PRO A 58 1.51 11.16 13.92
CA PRO A 58 1.00 11.50 12.59
C PRO A 58 1.69 12.69 11.92
N GLU A 59 2.02 13.73 12.67
CA GLU A 59 2.70 14.92 12.14
C GLU A 59 4.14 14.60 11.70
N ILE A 60 4.85 13.81 12.48
CA ILE A 60 6.21 13.37 12.13
C ILE A 60 6.16 12.48 10.89
N ALA A 61 5.20 11.55 10.82
CA ALA A 61 5.01 10.69 9.66
C ALA A 61 4.79 11.53 8.38
N SER A 62 3.90 12.50 8.42
CA SER A 62 3.61 13.37 7.27
C SER A 62 4.84 14.12 6.76
N ARG A 63 5.65 14.70 7.67
CA ARG A 63 6.88 15.41 7.30
C ARG A 63 7.90 14.49 6.64
N ASN A 64 8.11 13.30 7.20
CA ASN A 64 9.03 12.32 6.61
C ASN A 64 8.57 11.83 5.22
N HIS A 65 7.26 11.67 4.99
CA HIS A 65 6.75 11.35 3.66
C HIS A 65 7.09 12.42 2.63
N ILE A 66 6.97 13.71 2.98
CA ILE A 66 7.31 14.84 2.09
C ILE A 66 8.79 14.75 1.68
N GLU A 67 9.68 14.48 2.62
CA GLU A 67 11.12 14.41 2.36
C GLU A 67 11.50 13.18 1.54
N ALA A 68 10.84 12.04 1.76
CA ALA A 68 11.22 10.76 1.18
C ALA A 68 10.63 10.49 -0.21
N ILE A 69 9.38 10.92 -0.48
CA ILE A 69 8.58 10.42 -1.60
C ILE A 69 9.24 10.55 -2.97
N SER A 70 9.90 11.70 -3.23
CA SER A 70 10.58 11.92 -4.51
C SER A 70 11.79 11.01 -4.70
N GLY A 71 12.60 10.83 -3.64
CA GLY A 71 13.76 9.95 -3.65
C GLY A 71 13.37 8.49 -3.82
N VAL A 72 12.35 8.05 -3.08
CA VAL A 72 11.80 6.68 -3.17
C VAL A 72 11.24 6.40 -4.56
N THR A 73 10.53 7.36 -5.16
CA THR A 73 10.02 7.23 -6.53
C THR A 73 11.16 7.08 -7.55
N LYS A 74 12.19 7.92 -7.46
CA LYS A 74 13.34 7.85 -8.34
C LYS A 74 14.05 6.50 -8.22
N GLN A 75 14.30 6.04 -7.02
CA GLN A 75 14.92 4.74 -6.77
C GLN A 75 14.08 3.59 -7.34
N ALA A 76 12.74 3.63 -7.18
CA ALA A 76 11.85 2.61 -7.71
C ALA A 76 11.92 2.51 -9.24
N LEU A 77 12.01 3.64 -9.95
CA LEU A 77 12.18 3.66 -11.40
C LEU A 77 13.56 3.12 -11.81
N GLU A 78 14.63 3.53 -11.12
CA GLU A 78 15.99 3.06 -11.37
C GLU A 78 16.11 1.54 -11.19
N GLU A 79 15.56 0.98 -10.10
CA GLU A 79 15.55 -0.47 -9.84
C GLU A 79 14.72 -1.24 -10.87
N ALA A 80 13.59 -0.68 -11.32
CA ALA A 80 12.78 -1.25 -12.39
C ALA A 80 13.41 -1.08 -13.78
N LYS A 81 14.47 -0.26 -13.92
CA LYS A 81 15.13 0.08 -15.19
C LYS A 81 14.19 0.69 -16.20
N ILE A 82 13.32 1.57 -15.76
CA ILE A 82 12.36 2.33 -16.57
C ILE A 82 12.43 3.82 -16.27
N THR A 83 11.77 4.60 -17.10
CA THR A 83 11.60 6.04 -16.95
C THR A 83 10.13 6.40 -16.70
N PHE A 84 9.84 7.68 -16.47
CA PHE A 84 8.46 8.15 -16.30
C PHE A 84 7.59 7.96 -17.55
N GLU A 85 8.21 7.98 -18.74
CA GLU A 85 7.52 7.79 -20.02
C GLU A 85 6.93 6.39 -20.17
N ASP A 86 7.57 5.39 -19.56
CA ASP A 86 7.18 3.98 -19.64
C ASP A 86 5.94 3.66 -18.79
N ILE A 87 5.61 4.55 -17.82
CA ILE A 87 4.46 4.38 -16.94
C ILE A 87 3.17 4.56 -17.75
N ASP A 88 2.21 3.66 -17.53
CA ASP A 88 0.87 3.73 -18.13
C ASP A 88 -0.17 4.23 -17.14
N ILE A 89 -0.06 3.86 -15.87
CA ILE A 89 -1.03 4.15 -14.81
C ILE A 89 -0.28 4.55 -13.54
N ILE A 90 -0.81 5.55 -12.84
CA ILE A 90 -0.39 5.89 -11.49
C ILE A 90 -1.50 5.46 -10.54
N ALA A 91 -1.16 4.65 -9.53
CA ALA A 91 -2.06 4.23 -8.47
C ALA A 91 -1.57 4.80 -7.14
N CYS A 92 -2.49 5.26 -6.31
CA CYS A 92 -2.14 5.82 -5.00
C CYS A 92 -3.16 5.44 -3.95
N THR A 93 -2.70 5.04 -2.77
CA THR A 93 -3.58 4.81 -1.63
C THR A 93 -4.21 6.12 -1.17
N CYS A 94 -5.55 6.14 -1.15
CA CYS A 94 -6.34 7.29 -0.74
C CYS A 94 -7.09 7.09 0.59
N GLY A 95 -6.96 5.93 1.21
CA GLY A 95 -7.53 5.60 2.52
C GLY A 95 -7.77 4.10 2.72
N PRO A 96 -8.04 3.67 3.94
CA PRO A 96 -7.88 4.39 5.21
C PRO A 96 -6.40 4.64 5.56
N GLY A 97 -6.16 5.61 6.49
CA GLY A 97 -4.82 5.93 6.97
C GLY A 97 -4.77 7.29 7.67
N LEU A 98 -3.57 7.72 8.03
CA LEU A 98 -3.32 9.03 8.63
C LEU A 98 -3.54 10.12 7.58
N VAL A 99 -4.44 11.06 7.84
CA VAL A 99 -4.88 12.07 6.86
C VAL A 99 -3.71 12.87 6.28
N GLY A 100 -2.79 13.35 7.12
CA GLY A 100 -1.63 14.11 6.65
C GLY A 100 -0.67 13.27 5.80
N ALA A 101 -0.45 12.02 6.16
CA ALA A 101 0.38 11.07 5.43
C ALA A 101 -0.24 10.72 4.05
N LEU A 102 -1.52 10.38 4.03
CA LEU A 102 -2.28 10.14 2.79
C LEU A 102 -2.24 11.35 1.85
N LEU A 103 -2.38 12.57 2.42
CA LEU A 103 -2.37 13.81 1.64
C LEU A 103 -1.06 13.99 0.87
N VAL A 104 0.07 13.60 1.44
CA VAL A 104 1.37 13.67 0.75
C VAL A 104 1.39 12.77 -0.48
N GLY A 105 1.07 11.48 -0.33
CA GLY A 105 1.05 10.53 -1.45
C GLY A 105 0.06 10.92 -2.54
N VAL A 106 -1.16 11.29 -2.14
CA VAL A 106 -2.23 11.69 -3.08
C VAL A 106 -1.85 12.96 -3.83
N SER A 107 -1.28 13.97 -3.17
CA SER A 107 -0.87 15.22 -3.82
C SER A 107 0.27 14.95 -4.81
N TYR A 108 1.26 14.16 -4.42
CA TYR A 108 2.37 13.76 -5.27
C TYR A 108 1.89 12.96 -6.50
N ALA A 109 1.03 11.97 -6.30
CA ALA A 109 0.45 11.17 -7.37
C ALA A 109 -0.37 12.01 -8.35
N LYS A 110 -1.16 12.97 -7.86
CA LYS A 110 -1.90 13.93 -8.70
C LYS A 110 -0.97 14.80 -9.53
N ALA A 111 0.10 15.32 -8.93
CA ALA A 111 1.09 16.13 -9.64
C ALA A 111 1.77 15.33 -10.76
N LEU A 112 2.19 14.08 -10.48
CA LEU A 112 2.77 13.20 -11.48
C LEU A 112 1.78 12.87 -12.59
N SER A 113 0.54 12.51 -12.24
CA SER A 113 -0.52 12.20 -13.21
C SER A 113 -0.76 13.38 -14.17
N TYR A 114 -0.82 14.58 -13.62
CA TYR A 114 -0.98 15.79 -14.41
C TYR A 114 0.22 16.05 -15.31
N ALA A 115 1.43 16.00 -14.76
CA ALA A 115 2.67 16.30 -15.50
C ALA A 115 2.94 15.29 -16.62
N LEU A 116 2.63 14.02 -16.39
CA LEU A 116 2.88 12.93 -17.34
C LEU A 116 1.68 12.65 -18.25
N ASN A 117 0.55 13.31 -18.03
CA ASN A 117 -0.73 13.04 -18.72
C ASN A 117 -1.11 11.55 -18.66
N LYS A 118 -0.97 10.93 -17.47
CA LYS A 118 -1.30 9.52 -17.22
C LYS A 118 -2.50 9.39 -16.29
N PRO A 119 -3.34 8.36 -16.45
CA PRO A 119 -4.48 8.14 -15.56
C PRO A 119 -4.04 7.91 -14.12
N LEU A 120 -4.80 8.46 -13.18
CA LEU A 120 -4.64 8.27 -11.75
C LEU A 120 -5.78 7.40 -11.20
N ILE A 121 -5.42 6.38 -10.43
CA ILE A 121 -6.36 5.48 -9.75
C ILE A 121 -6.15 5.61 -8.23
N GLY A 122 -7.21 5.98 -7.51
CA GLY A 122 -7.25 5.91 -6.06
C GLY A 122 -7.50 4.47 -5.61
N THR A 123 -6.68 3.97 -4.70
CA THR A 123 -6.80 2.61 -4.16
C THR A 123 -7.08 2.65 -2.66
N ASN A 124 -7.69 1.59 -2.15
CA ASN A 124 -7.94 1.41 -0.74
C ASN A 124 -6.79 0.61 -0.10
N HIS A 125 -6.27 1.06 1.05
CA HIS A 125 -5.19 0.40 1.77
C HIS A 125 -5.48 -1.07 2.09
N ILE A 126 -6.71 -1.38 2.51
CA ILE A 126 -7.14 -2.76 2.85
C ILE A 126 -7.21 -3.63 1.60
N GLU A 127 -7.67 -3.08 0.48
CA GLU A 127 -7.64 -3.77 -0.82
C GLU A 127 -6.19 -4.04 -1.27
N GLY A 128 -5.26 -3.14 -0.95
CA GLY A 128 -3.83 -3.34 -1.17
C GLY A 128 -3.30 -4.58 -0.44
N HIS A 129 -3.66 -4.78 0.83
CA HIS A 129 -3.32 -5.99 1.59
C HIS A 129 -3.90 -7.27 0.95
N ILE A 130 -5.13 -7.21 0.45
CA ILE A 130 -5.74 -8.33 -0.29
C ILE A 130 -4.98 -8.59 -1.58
N ALA A 131 -4.71 -7.53 -2.36
CA ALA A 131 -4.04 -7.61 -3.65
C ALA A 131 -2.60 -8.16 -3.57
N ALA A 132 -1.90 -7.97 -2.45
CA ALA A 132 -0.57 -8.53 -2.21
C ALA A 132 -0.53 -10.06 -2.36
N ASN A 133 -1.64 -10.76 -2.07
CA ASN A 133 -1.73 -12.20 -2.25
C ASN A 133 -1.61 -12.62 -3.73
N TYR A 134 -2.08 -11.79 -4.66
CA TYR A 134 -1.98 -12.06 -6.10
C TYR A 134 -0.54 -12.00 -6.62
N ILE A 135 0.33 -11.26 -5.94
CA ILE A 135 1.77 -11.18 -6.25
C ILE A 135 2.46 -12.47 -5.83
N THR A 136 2.18 -12.94 -4.60
CA THR A 136 2.79 -14.16 -4.05
C THR A 136 2.21 -15.42 -4.68
N HIS A 137 0.90 -15.45 -4.88
CA HIS A 137 0.16 -16.59 -5.39
C HIS A 137 -0.37 -16.30 -6.80
N LYS A 138 0.49 -16.44 -7.80
CA LYS A 138 0.17 -16.07 -9.21
C LYS A 138 -1.07 -16.76 -9.77
N ASN A 139 -1.43 -17.93 -9.26
CA ASN A 139 -2.61 -18.70 -9.68
C ASN A 139 -3.86 -18.41 -8.84
N LEU A 140 -3.77 -17.55 -7.83
CA LEU A 140 -4.91 -17.19 -6.99
C LEU A 140 -5.94 -16.41 -7.81
N THR A 141 -7.17 -16.88 -7.79
CA THR A 141 -8.32 -16.24 -8.42
C THR A 141 -9.51 -16.23 -7.46
N PRO A 142 -10.36 -15.22 -7.51
CA PRO A 142 -11.61 -15.26 -6.77
C PRO A 142 -12.53 -16.42 -7.22
N PRO A 143 -13.44 -16.93 -6.35
CA PRO A 143 -13.69 -16.44 -4.98
C PRO A 143 -12.77 -17.09 -3.93
N PHE A 144 -12.46 -16.36 -2.83
CA PHE A 144 -11.75 -16.89 -1.66
C PHE A 144 -12.03 -16.06 -0.40
N LEU A 145 -11.68 -16.60 0.78
CA LEU A 145 -11.70 -15.88 2.05
C LEU A 145 -10.31 -15.32 2.36
N CYS A 146 -10.27 -14.08 2.78
CA CYS A 146 -9.04 -13.39 3.19
C CYS A 146 -9.16 -12.94 4.65
N LEU A 147 -8.22 -13.35 5.50
CA LEU A 147 -8.05 -12.82 6.83
C LEU A 147 -6.96 -11.74 6.80
N ILE A 148 -7.35 -10.51 7.10
CA ILE A 148 -6.44 -9.35 7.18
C ILE A 148 -6.11 -9.13 8.64
N VAL A 149 -4.81 -9.15 8.98
CA VAL A 149 -4.30 -8.94 10.33
C VAL A 149 -3.15 -7.94 10.26
N SER A 150 -3.33 -6.77 10.89
CA SER A 150 -2.32 -5.72 10.95
C SER A 150 -2.36 -4.98 12.30
N GLY A 151 -1.51 -3.97 12.45
CA GLY A 151 -1.52 -3.09 13.64
C GLY A 151 -2.79 -2.28 13.81
N GLY A 152 -3.49 -1.95 12.71
CA GLY A 152 -4.72 -1.15 12.75
C GLY A 152 -5.99 -1.88 12.32
N HIS A 153 -5.87 -3.08 11.74
CA HIS A 153 -7.02 -3.76 11.13
C HIS A 153 -7.02 -5.26 11.42
N THR A 154 -8.22 -5.79 11.71
CA THR A 154 -8.48 -7.23 11.74
C THR A 154 -9.83 -7.47 11.09
N HIS A 155 -9.81 -7.98 9.86
CA HIS A 155 -11.00 -8.20 9.04
C HIS A 155 -11.01 -9.61 8.46
N LEU A 156 -12.18 -10.24 8.44
CA LEU A 156 -12.45 -11.42 7.61
C LEU A 156 -13.27 -10.96 6.40
N VAL A 157 -12.72 -11.18 5.21
CA VAL A 157 -13.28 -10.64 3.96
C VAL A 157 -13.51 -11.78 2.98
N HIS A 158 -14.68 -11.82 2.36
CA HIS A 158 -14.99 -12.68 1.23
C HIS A 158 -14.72 -11.93 -0.07
N ILE A 159 -13.78 -12.39 -0.84
CA ILE A 159 -13.44 -11.87 -2.16
C ILE A 159 -14.29 -12.62 -3.18
N LYS A 160 -15.33 -11.99 -3.68
CA LYS A 160 -16.26 -12.57 -4.66
C LYS A 160 -15.71 -12.49 -6.08
N ASN A 161 -15.07 -11.34 -6.38
CA ASN A 161 -14.43 -11.05 -7.66
C ASN A 161 -13.25 -10.08 -7.42
N TYR A 162 -12.43 -9.78 -8.41
CA TYR A 162 -11.26 -8.88 -8.30
C TYR A 162 -11.61 -7.49 -7.76
N ASN A 163 -12.80 -6.98 -8.07
CA ASN A 163 -13.29 -5.66 -7.64
C ASN A 163 -14.52 -5.76 -6.72
N GLU A 164 -14.82 -6.95 -6.19
CA GLU A 164 -15.98 -7.17 -5.36
C GLU A 164 -15.63 -7.99 -4.12
N PHE A 165 -15.77 -7.36 -2.96
CA PHE A 165 -15.50 -7.98 -1.67
C PHE A 165 -16.55 -7.60 -0.64
N GLU A 166 -16.76 -8.50 0.31
CA GLU A 166 -17.71 -8.37 1.40
C GLU A 166 -16.99 -8.61 2.73
N ILE A 167 -17.07 -7.63 3.64
CA ILE A 167 -16.55 -7.79 5.00
C ILE A 167 -17.53 -8.65 5.79
N LEU A 168 -17.15 -9.90 6.07
CA LEU A 168 -17.94 -10.83 6.88
C LEU A 168 -17.83 -10.54 8.38
N GLY A 169 -16.67 -10.00 8.81
CA GLY A 169 -16.42 -9.65 10.19
C GLY A 169 -15.24 -8.74 10.34
N LYS A 170 -15.25 -7.96 11.40
CA LYS A 170 -14.12 -7.10 11.80
C LYS A 170 -14.03 -7.05 13.33
N THR A 171 -12.85 -6.77 13.85
CA THR A 171 -12.71 -6.53 15.29
C THR A 171 -13.59 -5.37 15.73
N ARG A 172 -14.09 -5.45 16.95
CA ARG A 172 -14.89 -4.39 17.59
C ARG A 172 -14.09 -3.56 18.58
N ASP A 173 -12.86 -3.97 18.84
CA ASP A 173 -11.94 -3.33 19.78
C ASP A 173 -10.55 -3.29 19.15
N ASP A 174 -9.51 -3.73 19.84
CA ASP A 174 -8.15 -3.73 19.33
C ASP A 174 -8.00 -4.59 18.06
N ALA A 175 -7.20 -4.11 17.12
CA ALA A 175 -6.66 -4.99 16.09
C ALA A 175 -5.68 -5.99 16.71
N ILE A 176 -5.52 -7.15 16.09
CA ILE A 176 -4.61 -8.19 16.61
C ILE A 176 -3.19 -7.66 16.78
N GLY A 177 -2.67 -6.88 15.81
CA GLY A 177 -1.33 -6.28 15.92
C GLY A 177 -1.23 -5.28 17.07
N GLU A 178 -2.26 -4.46 17.31
CA GLU A 178 -2.33 -3.55 18.44
C GLU A 178 -2.36 -4.32 19.77
N ALA A 179 -3.08 -5.43 19.86
CA ALA A 179 -3.09 -6.29 21.04
C ALA A 179 -1.68 -6.84 21.32
N PHE A 180 -0.95 -7.27 20.29
CA PHE A 180 0.46 -7.67 20.43
C PHE A 180 1.35 -6.53 20.92
N ASP A 181 1.16 -5.32 20.41
CA ASP A 181 1.93 -4.15 20.86
C ASP A 181 1.67 -3.81 22.34
N LYS A 182 0.40 -3.90 22.77
CA LYS A 182 0.00 -3.70 24.18
C LYS A 182 0.62 -4.76 25.09
N VAL A 183 0.53 -6.03 24.72
CA VAL A 183 1.15 -7.14 25.48
C VAL A 183 2.66 -6.96 25.56
N ALA A 184 3.32 -6.71 24.43
CA ALA A 184 4.77 -6.51 24.38
C ALA A 184 5.23 -5.37 25.28
N ARG A 185 4.48 -4.28 25.35
CA ARG A 185 4.76 -3.16 26.25
C ARG A 185 4.70 -3.58 27.72
N VAL A 186 3.66 -4.34 28.09
CA VAL A 186 3.48 -4.81 29.49
C VAL A 186 4.61 -5.73 29.92
N ILE A 187 5.07 -6.63 29.03
CA ILE A 187 6.15 -7.58 29.33
C ILE A 187 7.55 -7.04 29.04
N GLY A 188 7.68 -5.74 28.70
CA GLY A 188 8.97 -5.06 28.54
C GLY A 188 9.69 -5.29 27.22
N LEU A 189 9.02 -5.83 26.17
CA LEU A 189 9.63 -6.06 24.85
C LEU A 189 9.67 -4.80 23.98
N GLY A 190 8.86 -3.79 24.28
CA GLY A 190 8.81 -2.54 23.52
C GLY A 190 8.10 -2.67 22.16
N TYR A 191 8.27 -1.65 21.30
CA TYR A 191 7.64 -1.52 19.98
C TYR A 191 8.64 -1.85 18.86
N PRO A 192 8.21 -2.42 17.70
CA PRO A 192 6.92 -3.07 17.44
C PRO A 192 6.79 -4.40 18.21
N GLY A 193 5.62 -4.67 18.75
CA GLY A 193 5.40 -5.81 19.64
C GLY A 193 5.20 -7.14 18.92
N GLY A 194 4.48 -7.17 17.80
CA GLY A 194 4.12 -8.38 17.09
C GLY A 194 5.33 -9.31 16.79
N PRO A 195 6.36 -8.84 16.07
CA PRO A 195 7.55 -9.64 15.76
C PRO A 195 8.33 -10.10 16.99
N LYS A 196 8.35 -9.28 18.06
CA LYS A 196 9.08 -9.59 19.30
C LYS A 196 8.35 -10.66 20.11
N VAL A 197 7.04 -10.59 20.19
CA VAL A 197 6.21 -11.63 20.86
C VAL A 197 6.28 -12.94 20.09
N ASP A 198 6.15 -12.91 18.75
CA ASP A 198 6.27 -14.11 17.91
C ASP A 198 7.63 -14.81 18.09
N LYS A 199 8.71 -14.03 18.16
CA LYS A 199 10.05 -14.57 18.40
C LYS A 199 10.20 -15.17 19.80
N LEU A 200 9.56 -14.59 20.81
CA LEU A 200 9.61 -15.09 22.19
C LEU A 200 8.77 -16.36 22.37
N ALA A 201 7.69 -16.52 21.59
CA ALA A 201 6.78 -17.65 21.66
C ALA A 201 7.32 -18.93 20.99
N LYS A 202 8.39 -18.82 20.22
CA LYS A 202 9.12 -19.95 19.57
C LYS A 202 10.27 -20.44 20.42
#